data_2b58a1dec9077cc197aba9890fa937f2
#
_entry.id   2b58a1dec9077cc197aba9890fa937f2
#
_cell.length_a   1.000
_cell.length_b   1.000
_cell.length_c   1.000
_cell.angle_alpha   90.00
_cell.angle_beta   90.00
_cell.angle_gamma   90.00
#
_symmetry.space_group_name_H-M   'P 1'
#
loop_
_entity.id
_entity.type
_entity.pdbx_description
1 polymer ?
#
loop_
_entity_poly.entity_id
_entity_poly.type
_entity_poly.pdbx_seq_one_letter_code
_entity_poly.pdbx_strand_id
1 'polypeptide(L)'
;MKWLIGIVIILLSAGLLIALPYQPKTTLTWNAPTTNIDGSPLTDLAGYKVYHSQASGVYTDTDSKDVGNVTSINIQNTIGNLKGNWCFVVTAYDIALNESDYSNEVCATFSKKASPPKTLGMQ
;
A
#
# COMPACT_ATOMS: atom_id res chain seq x y z
N MET A 1 0.21 20.18 4.33
CA MET A 1 -0.82 20.10 5.34
C MET A 1 -1.51 21.42 5.63
N LYS A 2 -0.94 22.53 5.20
CA LYS A 2 -1.51 23.88 5.42
C LYS A 2 -2.90 24.04 4.81
N TRP A 3 -3.12 23.45 3.70
CA TRP A 3 -4.40 23.51 2.99
C TRP A 3 -5.52 22.73 3.67
N LEU A 4 -5.19 21.78 4.54
CA LEU A 4 -6.18 21.13 5.39
C LEU A 4 -6.83 22.12 6.35
N ILE A 5 -6.02 23.05 6.86
CA ILE A 5 -6.50 24.08 7.76
C ILE A 5 -7.48 25.02 7.05
N GLY A 6 -7.13 25.37 5.81
CA GLY A 6 -8.00 26.19 4.98
C GLY A 6 -9.39 25.54 4.75
N ILE A 7 -9.40 24.24 4.49
CA ILE A 7 -10.63 23.49 4.28
C ILE A 7 -11.50 23.51 5.54
N VAL A 8 -10.89 23.28 6.69
CA VAL A 8 -11.60 23.29 7.97
C VAL A 8 -12.24 24.65 8.21
N ILE A 9 -11.52 25.74 7.93
CA ILE A 9 -12.04 27.08 8.09
C ILE A 9 -13.26 27.31 7.22
N ILE A 10 -13.23 26.88 5.98
CA ILE A 10 -14.35 27.03 5.05
C ILE A 10 -15.58 26.27 5.58
N LEU A 11 -15.40 25.07 6.08
CA LEU A 11 -16.49 24.26 6.63
C LEU A 11 -17.13 24.93 7.83
N LEU A 12 -16.33 25.50 8.71
CA LEU A 12 -16.82 26.19 9.89
C LEU A 12 -17.60 27.46 9.54
N SER A 13 -17.11 28.23 8.58
CA SER A 13 -17.75 29.48 8.18
C SER A 13 -19.11 29.25 7.52
N ALA A 14 -19.28 28.16 6.83
CA ALA A 14 -20.52 27.80 6.16
C ALA A 14 -21.54 27.13 7.09
N GLY A 15 -21.13 26.74 8.30
CA GLY A 15 -21.97 25.94 9.18
C GLY A 15 -22.37 24.59 8.58
N LEU A 16 -21.72 24.19 7.53
CA LEU A 16 -22.00 22.97 6.79
C LEU A 16 -20.94 21.94 7.09
N LEU A 17 -21.34 20.80 7.64
CA LEU A 17 -20.46 19.67 7.87
C LEU A 17 -20.39 18.82 6.60
N ILE A 18 -19.31 18.96 5.85
CA ILE A 18 -19.03 18.11 4.70
C ILE A 18 -18.10 17.00 5.16
N ALA A 19 -18.56 15.76 5.10
CA ALA A 19 -17.71 14.63 5.31
C ALA A 19 -16.69 14.53 4.16
N LEU A 20 -15.39 14.60 4.47
CA LEU A 20 -14.37 14.34 3.47
C LEU A 20 -14.50 12.88 3.02
N PRO A 21 -14.34 12.61 1.72
CA PRO A 21 -14.39 11.24 1.24
C PRO A 21 -13.27 10.43 1.91
N TYR A 22 -13.63 9.26 2.42
CA TYR A 22 -12.65 8.32 2.92
C TYR A 22 -11.71 7.92 1.79
N GLN A 23 -10.42 8.20 1.98
CA GLN A 23 -9.38 7.78 1.06
C GLN A 23 -8.71 6.55 1.65
N PRO A 24 -9.01 5.36 1.15
CA PRO A 24 -8.34 4.16 1.63
C PRO A 24 -6.84 4.28 1.37
N LYS A 25 -6.05 3.80 2.32
CA LYS A 25 -4.60 3.70 2.11
C LYS A 25 -4.36 2.74 0.95
N THR A 26 -3.90 3.29 -0.15
CA THR A 26 -3.60 2.52 -1.37
C THR A 26 -2.10 2.44 -1.66
N THR A 27 -1.28 3.12 -0.87
CA THR A 27 0.17 3.19 -1.04
C THR A 27 0.86 2.39 0.04
N LEU A 28 1.76 1.51 -0.38
CA LEU A 28 2.68 0.77 0.48
C LEU A 28 4.07 1.36 0.30
N THR A 29 4.76 1.66 1.40
CA THR A 29 6.10 2.26 1.39
C THR A 29 7.03 1.51 2.32
N TRP A 30 8.33 1.51 2.01
CA TRP A 30 9.37 0.88 2.83
C TRP A 30 10.68 1.63 2.70
N ASN A 31 11.60 1.35 3.61
CA ASN A 31 12.95 1.88 3.55
C ASN A 31 13.89 0.84 2.93
N ALA A 32 14.78 1.30 2.05
CA ALA A 32 15.80 0.43 1.47
C ALA A 32 16.76 -0.07 2.55
N PRO A 33 17.13 -1.37 2.54
CA PRO A 33 18.20 -1.85 3.38
C PRO A 33 19.54 -1.26 2.92
N THR A 34 20.43 -1.01 3.86
CA THR A 34 21.77 -0.45 3.59
C THR A 34 22.89 -1.44 3.85
N THR A 35 22.57 -2.55 4.49
CA THR A 35 23.57 -3.58 4.85
C THR A 35 23.08 -4.97 4.48
N ASN A 36 24.03 -5.86 4.26
CA ASN A 36 23.80 -7.30 4.23
C ASN A 36 23.56 -7.85 5.64
N ILE A 37 23.13 -9.12 5.74
CA ILE A 37 22.91 -9.79 7.03
C ILE A 37 24.17 -9.80 7.90
N ASP A 38 25.36 -9.91 7.28
CA ASP A 38 26.64 -9.91 8.00
C ASP A 38 27.10 -8.51 8.44
N GLY A 39 26.30 -7.46 8.17
CA GLY A 39 26.62 -6.08 8.50
C GLY A 39 27.47 -5.33 7.48
N SER A 40 27.92 -5.99 6.42
CA SER A 40 28.65 -5.33 5.34
C SER A 40 27.73 -4.41 4.53
N PRO A 41 28.26 -3.35 3.88
CA PRO A 41 27.45 -2.50 3.03
C PRO A 41 26.77 -3.26 1.90
N LEU A 42 25.47 -3.01 1.70
CA LEU A 42 24.71 -3.54 0.57
C LEU A 42 24.93 -2.66 -0.65
N THR A 43 25.65 -3.18 -1.65
CA THR A 43 26.03 -2.41 -2.84
C THR A 43 25.40 -2.92 -4.13
N ASP A 44 24.68 -4.03 -4.08
CA ASP A 44 24.15 -4.75 -5.24
C ASP A 44 22.65 -5.00 -5.16
N LEU A 45 21.93 -4.16 -4.44
CA LEU A 45 20.47 -4.22 -4.36
C LEU A 45 19.85 -4.11 -5.76
N ALA A 46 19.07 -5.10 -6.15
CA ALA A 46 18.46 -5.17 -7.47
C ALA A 46 16.98 -4.80 -7.46
N GLY A 47 16.26 -5.16 -6.40
CA GLY A 47 14.84 -4.85 -6.34
C GLY A 47 14.14 -5.42 -5.12
N TYR A 48 12.81 -5.40 -5.19
CA TYR A 48 11.92 -5.84 -4.13
C TYR A 48 10.81 -6.72 -4.66
N LYS A 49 10.35 -7.63 -3.79
CA LYS A 49 9.10 -8.36 -4.00
C LYS A 49 8.12 -8.00 -2.90
N VAL A 50 6.87 -7.78 -3.27
CA VAL A 50 5.77 -7.56 -2.35
C VAL A 50 4.93 -8.82 -2.30
N TYR A 51 4.77 -9.37 -1.12
CA TYR A 51 3.91 -10.52 -0.85
C TYR A 51 2.60 -10.01 -0.25
N HIS A 52 1.50 -10.61 -0.62
CA HIS A 52 0.18 -10.24 -0.12
C HIS A 52 -0.64 -11.48 0.19
N SER A 53 -1.38 -11.45 1.28
CA SER A 53 -2.21 -12.57 1.71
C SER A 53 -3.38 -12.09 2.58
N GLN A 54 -4.48 -12.84 2.53
CA GLN A 54 -5.57 -12.63 3.47
C GLN A 54 -5.35 -13.34 4.81
N ALA A 55 -4.38 -14.25 4.87
CA ALA A 55 -3.98 -14.93 6.09
C ALA A 55 -2.68 -14.30 6.63
N SER A 56 -2.78 -13.61 7.76
CA SER A 56 -1.62 -13.00 8.43
C SER A 56 -0.51 -14.04 8.68
N GLY A 57 0.71 -13.68 8.33
CA GLY A 57 1.89 -14.53 8.53
C GLY A 57 2.03 -15.68 7.54
N VAL A 58 1.12 -15.85 6.60
CA VAL A 58 1.15 -16.94 5.61
C VAL A 58 1.30 -16.37 4.21
N TYR A 59 2.48 -16.52 3.64
CA TYR A 59 2.82 -16.03 2.31
C TYR A 59 3.43 -17.15 1.47
N THR A 60 3.11 -17.16 0.18
CA THR A 60 3.66 -18.11 -0.79
C THR A 60 4.28 -17.37 -1.96
N ASP A 61 5.14 -18.03 -2.71
CA ASP A 61 5.78 -17.42 -3.88
C ASP A 61 4.77 -16.98 -4.94
N THR A 62 3.64 -17.67 -5.04
CA THR A 62 2.56 -17.31 -5.97
C THR A 62 1.84 -16.03 -5.57
N ASP A 63 1.95 -15.61 -4.32
CA ASP A 63 1.36 -14.39 -3.77
C ASP A 63 2.31 -13.21 -3.84
N SER A 64 3.41 -13.32 -4.54
CA SER A 64 4.43 -12.29 -4.67
C SER A 64 4.35 -11.53 -5.99
N LYS A 65 4.74 -10.28 -5.93
CA LYS A 65 4.90 -9.42 -7.09
C LYS A 65 6.29 -8.77 -7.06
N ASP A 66 7.09 -9.00 -8.08
CA ASP A 66 8.31 -8.25 -8.28
C ASP A 66 7.96 -6.82 -8.71
N VAL A 67 8.42 -5.86 -7.96
CA VAL A 67 8.13 -4.45 -8.18
C VAL A 67 9.33 -3.64 -8.63
N GLY A 68 10.48 -4.31 -8.83
CA GLY A 68 11.74 -3.66 -9.20
C GLY A 68 12.33 -2.85 -8.06
N ASN A 69 13.30 -2.01 -8.36
CA ASN A 69 14.01 -1.22 -7.35
C ASN A 69 13.27 0.09 -7.05
N VAL A 70 12.17 -0.03 -6.35
CA VAL A 70 11.34 1.09 -5.88
C VAL A 70 11.08 0.93 -4.39
N THR A 71 10.77 2.02 -3.69
CA THR A 71 10.46 2.00 -2.25
C THR A 71 9.01 2.32 -1.95
N SER A 72 8.18 2.37 -2.98
CA SER A 72 6.76 2.68 -2.85
C SER A 72 6.00 2.11 -4.04
N ILE A 73 4.79 1.60 -3.78
CA ILE A 73 3.86 1.18 -4.81
C ILE A 73 2.46 1.66 -4.50
N ASN A 74 1.66 1.86 -5.54
CA ASN A 74 0.21 1.91 -5.40
C ASN A 74 -0.32 0.47 -5.47
N ILE A 75 -1.02 0.04 -4.44
CA ILE A 75 -1.47 -1.36 -4.30
C ILE A 75 -2.43 -1.73 -5.44
N GLN A 76 -3.39 -0.86 -5.75
CA GLN A 76 -4.36 -1.16 -6.79
C GLN A 76 -3.73 -1.29 -8.18
N ASN A 77 -2.77 -0.42 -8.49
CA ASN A 77 -2.10 -0.44 -9.79
C ASN A 77 -1.13 -1.61 -9.93
N THR A 78 -0.50 -2.02 -8.83
CA THR A 78 0.57 -3.01 -8.84
C THR A 78 0.05 -4.41 -8.59
N ILE A 79 -0.84 -4.58 -7.60
CA ILE A 79 -1.35 -5.88 -7.16
C ILE A 79 -2.75 -6.13 -7.71
N GLY A 80 -3.62 -5.10 -7.63
CA GLY A 80 -4.99 -5.19 -8.11
C GLY A 80 -6.01 -4.70 -7.10
N ASN A 81 -7.28 -4.83 -7.47
CA ASN A 81 -8.40 -4.40 -6.64
C ASN A 81 -8.68 -5.43 -5.55
N LEU A 82 -8.10 -5.20 -4.39
CA LEU A 82 -8.28 -6.05 -3.22
C LEU A 82 -9.57 -5.69 -2.49
N LYS A 83 -10.16 -6.67 -1.83
CA LYS A 83 -11.36 -6.53 -0.99
C LYS A 83 -11.17 -7.33 0.29
N GLY A 84 -11.63 -6.76 1.41
CA GLY A 84 -11.49 -7.38 2.71
C GLY A 84 -10.13 -7.11 3.34
N ASN A 85 -9.74 -7.96 4.26
CA ASN A 85 -8.50 -7.81 5.00
C ASN A 85 -7.33 -8.43 4.25
N TRP A 86 -6.28 -7.66 4.06
CA TRP A 86 -5.06 -8.10 3.40
C TRP A 86 -3.83 -7.68 4.19
N CYS A 87 -2.87 -8.56 4.26
CA CYS A 87 -1.57 -8.32 4.88
C CYS A 87 -0.47 -8.34 3.84
N PHE A 88 0.58 -7.57 4.08
CA PHE A 88 1.70 -7.39 3.17
C PHE A 88 3.01 -7.49 3.91
N VAL A 89 3.98 -8.11 3.26
CA VAL A 89 5.40 -8.07 3.62
C VAL A 89 6.22 -7.81 2.36
N VAL A 90 7.41 -7.28 2.54
CA VAL A 90 8.32 -6.95 1.45
C VAL A 90 9.65 -7.65 1.70
N THR A 91 10.26 -8.13 0.64
CA THR A 91 11.63 -8.62 0.63
C THR A 91 12.47 -7.77 -0.33
N ALA A 92 13.76 -7.73 -0.08
CA ALA A 92 14.75 -7.17 -1.00
C ALA A 92 15.54 -8.32 -1.65
N TYR A 93 16.00 -8.13 -2.87
CA TYR A 93 16.88 -9.10 -3.53
C TYR A 93 18.05 -8.39 -4.22
N ASP A 94 19.17 -9.09 -4.28
CA ASP A 94 20.38 -8.60 -4.94
C ASP A 94 20.46 -9.04 -6.41
N ILE A 95 21.50 -8.61 -7.10
CA ILE A 95 21.70 -8.96 -8.51
C ILE A 95 21.98 -10.45 -8.73
N ALA A 96 22.37 -11.20 -7.71
CA ALA A 96 22.52 -12.66 -7.75
C ALA A 96 21.19 -13.38 -7.40
N LEU A 97 20.10 -12.62 -7.18
CA LEU A 97 18.77 -13.10 -6.82
C LEU A 97 18.68 -13.73 -5.41
N ASN A 98 19.62 -13.39 -4.54
CA ASN A 98 19.47 -13.73 -3.12
C ASN A 98 18.41 -12.83 -2.51
N GLU A 99 17.40 -13.42 -1.89
CA GLU A 99 16.25 -12.72 -1.32
C GLU A 99 16.38 -12.64 0.20
N SER A 100 16.04 -11.49 0.77
CA SER A 100 16.05 -11.26 2.22
C SER A 100 14.90 -11.99 2.91
N ASP A 101 14.93 -11.99 4.25
CA ASP A 101 13.76 -12.31 5.05
C ASP A 101 12.64 -11.29 4.83
N TYR A 102 11.45 -11.60 5.29
CA TYR A 102 10.32 -10.69 5.23
C TYR A 102 10.53 -9.47 6.13
N SER A 103 10.06 -8.33 5.67
CA SER A 103 9.91 -7.14 6.49
C SER A 103 8.88 -7.37 7.60
N ASN A 104 8.67 -6.37 8.47
CA ASN A 104 7.48 -6.36 9.32
C ASN A 104 6.21 -6.43 8.46
N GLU A 105 5.18 -7.02 9.03
CA GLU A 105 3.87 -7.14 8.38
C GLU A 105 3.03 -5.88 8.58
N VAL A 106 2.34 -5.48 7.54
CA VAL A 106 1.33 -4.42 7.58
C VAL A 106 0.04 -4.98 7.01
N CYS A 107 -1.06 -4.80 7.73
CA CYS A 107 -2.37 -5.25 7.28
C CYS A 107 -3.31 -4.05 7.10
N ALA A 108 -4.22 -4.16 6.13
CA ALA A 108 -5.21 -3.14 5.83
C ALA A 108 -6.52 -3.79 5.38
N THR A 109 -7.62 -3.07 5.61
CA THR A 109 -8.95 -3.46 5.13
C THR A 109 -9.29 -2.64 3.90
N PHE A 110 -9.64 -3.31 2.82
CA PHE A 110 -10.04 -2.70 1.56
C PHE A 110 -11.55 -2.81 1.41
N SER A 111 -12.21 -1.67 1.28
CA SER A 111 -13.66 -1.60 1.14
C SER A 111 -14.07 -1.73 -0.32
N LYS A 112 -15.17 -2.42 -0.52
CA LYS A 112 -15.82 -2.47 -1.82
C LYS A 112 -16.50 -1.12 -2.07
N LYS A 113 -16.21 -0.51 -3.19
CA LYS A 113 -16.93 0.70 -3.61
C LYS A 113 -18.39 0.35 -3.90
N ALA A 114 -19.30 1.16 -3.38
CA ALA A 114 -20.70 0.99 -3.70
C ALA A 114 -20.95 1.20 -5.19
N SER A 115 -21.89 0.44 -5.74
CA SER A 115 -22.38 0.68 -7.09
C SER A 115 -23.17 1.98 -7.15
N PRO A 116 -23.15 2.68 -8.27
CA PRO A 116 -24.03 3.83 -8.43
C PRO A 116 -25.52 3.41 -8.36
N PRO A 117 -26.42 4.32 -8.06
CA PRO A 117 -27.85 4.05 -8.19
C PRO A 117 -28.19 3.56 -9.59
N LYS A 118 -29.09 2.60 -9.67
CA LYS A 118 -29.40 1.96 -10.96
C LYS A 118 -30.23 2.85 -11.89
N THR A 119 -31.03 3.71 -11.32
CA THR A 119 -31.92 4.58 -12.10
C THR A 119 -31.89 5.97 -11.52
N LEU A 120 -31.59 6.93 -12.37
CA LEU A 120 -31.73 8.34 -12.07
C LEU A 120 -32.84 8.88 -12.95
N GLY A 121 -33.86 9.46 -12.36
CA GLY A 121 -34.96 10.08 -13.07
C GLY A 121 -35.28 11.46 -12.55
N MET A 122 -35.84 12.27 -13.39
CA MET A 122 -36.41 13.55 -13.00
C MET A 122 -37.92 13.45 -12.89
N GLN A 123 -38.44 13.98 -11.83
CA GLN A 123 -39.87 14.05 -11.54
C GLN A 123 -40.41 15.44 -11.91
#